data_06c98abe51d5e1c01d537af2cc987b3c
#
_entry.id   06c98abe51d5e1c01d537af2cc987b3c
#
_cell.length_a   1.000
_cell.length_b   1.000
_cell.length_c   1.000
_cell.angle_alpha   90.00
_cell.angle_beta   90.00
_cell.angle_gamma   90.00
#
_symmetry.space_group_name_H-M   'P 1'
#
loop_
_entity.id
_entity.type
_entity.pdbx_description
1 polymer ?
#
loop_
_entity_poly.entity_id
_entity_poly.type
_entity_poly.pdbx_seq_one_letter_code
_entity_poly.pdbx_strand_id
1 'polypeptide(L)'
;MFVLQLMLMSLLLHHTMSSGTGRHSLWALASYIPGSAHFPEFTVVLMLDDIQVGYYDSKVNQVMRTSTASDHKAELNLGQEPVNVLRDIYSSMRKRLNLVKHRFNLTIDGVHVQQRVTGCEVLEDGQPALIMFRDGSNGQDADSLLYNMTHFTYAVREGWEIQWDALKKTSFQMLYSNIYLPFCVRTLQHFLEREKHLVMRRVKPRLRFITRQVVGGAQVTCLATDFYPRHINLSLLRDGQPVDEGEVRVGSVLPNGNGLYQVRKTLMVGEKELQRKHNYTCEAFHLSLDNRLRINWRAESSYSHRVHSISPLVVLMLAAVLLLVLVLRRRRRRRKERSEGMATETQEQVGESEQSDDLVTS
;
A
#
# COMPACT_ATOMS: atom_id res chain seq x y z
N MET A 1 12.76 -33.83 -40.24
CA MET A 1 13.14 -32.41 -40.23
C MET A 1 12.14 -31.54 -39.46
N PHE A 2 10.84 -31.65 -39.70
CA PHE A 2 9.81 -30.82 -39.02
C PHE A 2 9.76 -30.97 -37.46
N VAL A 3 9.89 -32.20 -36.98
CA VAL A 3 9.86 -32.48 -35.53
C VAL A 3 11.09 -31.88 -34.80
N LEU A 4 12.27 -31.92 -35.45
CA LEU A 4 13.50 -31.33 -34.89
C LEU A 4 13.41 -29.80 -34.84
N GLN A 5 12.76 -29.19 -35.82
CA GLN A 5 12.54 -27.73 -35.92
C GLN A 5 11.51 -27.25 -34.87
N LEU A 6 10.48 -28.05 -34.60
CA LEU A 6 9.52 -27.79 -33.52
C LEU A 6 10.15 -27.95 -32.13
N MET A 7 11.02 -28.94 -31.94
CA MET A 7 11.78 -29.10 -30.70
C MET A 7 12.78 -27.96 -30.46
N LEU A 8 13.48 -27.49 -31.52
CA LEU A 8 14.34 -26.30 -31.41
C LEU A 8 13.55 -25.02 -31.11
N MET A 9 12.40 -24.84 -31.77
CA MET A 9 11.52 -23.71 -31.48
C MET A 9 10.98 -23.74 -30.04
N SER A 10 10.63 -24.93 -29.53
CA SER A 10 10.17 -25.06 -28.13
C SER A 10 11.28 -24.81 -27.11
N LEU A 11 12.52 -25.23 -27.41
CA LEU A 11 13.71 -24.93 -26.60
C LEU A 11 14.07 -23.44 -26.61
N LEU A 12 13.96 -22.78 -27.76
CA LEU A 12 14.15 -21.33 -27.87
C LEU A 12 13.06 -20.54 -27.14
N LEU A 13 11.79 -20.99 -27.22
CA LEU A 13 10.67 -20.40 -26.46
C LEU A 13 10.81 -20.62 -24.96
N HIS A 14 11.34 -21.76 -24.50
CA HIS A 14 11.62 -21.98 -23.08
C HIS A 14 12.79 -21.14 -22.56
N HIS A 15 13.79 -20.83 -23.42
CA HIS A 15 14.89 -19.94 -23.02
C HIS A 15 14.49 -18.45 -22.96
N THR A 16 13.45 -18.04 -23.69
CA THR A 16 12.97 -16.64 -23.64
C THR A 16 12.03 -16.34 -22.48
N MET A 17 11.54 -17.36 -21.75
CA MET A 17 10.64 -17.19 -20.61
C MET A 17 11.33 -17.16 -19.24
N SER A 18 12.65 -17.26 -19.16
CA SER A 18 13.40 -17.31 -17.88
C SER A 18 14.55 -16.32 -17.80
N SER A 19 14.43 -15.16 -18.39
CA SER A 19 15.34 -14.05 -18.13
C SER A 19 14.51 -12.84 -17.71
N GLY A 20 14.15 -12.79 -16.44
CA GLY A 20 13.97 -11.51 -15.78
C GLY A 20 15.32 -10.81 -15.86
N THR A 21 15.61 -10.13 -16.97
CA THR A 21 16.80 -9.29 -17.10
C THR A 21 16.74 -8.29 -15.98
N GLY A 22 17.57 -8.50 -14.95
CA GLY A 22 17.73 -7.55 -13.87
C GLY A 22 18.03 -6.19 -14.51
N ARG A 23 17.20 -5.21 -14.24
CA ARG A 23 17.39 -3.82 -14.67
C ARG A 23 17.51 -2.98 -13.44
N HIS A 24 18.38 -1.99 -13.51
CA HIS A 24 18.48 -0.96 -12.48
C HIS A 24 18.15 0.39 -13.09
N SER A 25 17.52 1.25 -12.31
CA SER A 25 17.03 2.55 -12.75
C SER A 25 17.41 3.67 -11.79
N LEU A 26 17.70 4.84 -12.34
CA LEU A 26 17.85 6.07 -11.58
C LEU A 26 16.83 7.08 -12.11
N TRP A 27 15.90 7.48 -11.26
CA TRP A 27 14.84 8.44 -11.57
C TRP A 27 14.98 9.71 -10.74
N ALA A 28 14.87 10.86 -11.38
CA ALA A 28 14.68 12.16 -10.77
C ALA A 28 13.21 12.55 -10.87
N LEU A 29 12.53 12.63 -9.73
CA LEU A 29 11.14 13.06 -9.60
C LEU A 29 11.15 14.53 -9.22
N ALA A 30 11.00 15.43 -10.20
CA ALA A 30 11.09 16.87 -10.02
C ALA A 30 9.70 17.50 -9.92
N SER A 31 9.56 18.44 -8.99
CA SER A 31 8.38 19.29 -8.84
C SER A 31 8.76 20.74 -8.84
N TYR A 32 8.04 21.56 -9.62
CA TYR A 32 8.23 23.02 -9.70
C TYR A 32 6.90 23.72 -9.39
N ILE A 33 6.89 24.51 -8.31
CA ILE A 33 5.69 25.18 -7.76
C ILE A 33 6.05 26.66 -7.54
N PRO A 34 5.92 27.52 -8.55
CA PRO A 34 6.31 28.92 -8.44
C PRO A 34 5.40 29.69 -7.46
N GLY A 35 6.00 30.60 -6.72
CA GLY A 35 5.28 31.51 -5.82
C GLY A 35 4.76 30.88 -4.52
N SER A 36 5.12 29.63 -4.22
CA SER A 36 4.77 29.03 -2.94
C SER A 36 5.60 29.57 -1.80
N ALA A 37 4.95 30.14 -0.78
CA ALA A 37 5.64 30.58 0.44
C ALA A 37 6.00 29.41 1.36
N HIS A 38 5.23 28.32 1.33
CA HIS A 38 5.33 27.19 2.26
C HIS A 38 6.28 26.10 1.78
N PHE A 39 6.41 25.91 0.47
CA PHE A 39 7.25 24.87 -0.13
C PHE A 39 8.43 25.47 -0.89
N PRO A 40 9.55 24.73 -1.03
CA PRO A 40 10.59 25.12 -1.98
C PRO A 40 10.00 25.20 -3.39
N GLU A 41 10.44 26.21 -4.15
CA GLU A 41 9.94 26.42 -5.52
C GLU A 41 10.26 25.25 -6.43
N PHE A 42 11.40 24.62 -6.22
CA PHE A 42 11.83 23.45 -6.99
C PHE A 42 12.44 22.40 -6.07
N THR A 43 11.95 21.15 -6.20
CA THR A 43 12.44 20.00 -5.46
C THR A 43 12.66 18.82 -6.39
N VAL A 44 13.64 17.98 -6.06
CA VAL A 44 13.88 16.71 -6.77
C VAL A 44 14.13 15.60 -5.77
N VAL A 45 13.43 14.49 -5.95
CA VAL A 45 13.70 13.23 -5.26
C VAL A 45 14.43 12.31 -6.22
N LEU A 46 15.60 11.79 -5.82
CA LEU A 46 16.36 10.80 -6.58
C LEU A 46 16.03 9.42 -6.08
N MET A 47 15.58 8.56 -7.00
CA MET A 47 15.19 7.18 -6.74
C MET A 47 16.11 6.23 -7.48
N LEU A 48 16.80 5.36 -6.75
CA LEU A 48 17.52 4.21 -7.30
C LEU A 48 16.60 3.00 -7.21
N ASP A 49 16.15 2.48 -8.34
CA ASP A 49 15.03 1.54 -8.41
C ASP A 49 13.83 2.10 -7.62
N ASP A 50 13.49 1.49 -6.51
CA ASP A 50 12.39 1.94 -5.64
C ASP A 50 12.91 2.58 -4.33
N ILE A 51 14.20 2.89 -4.22
CA ILE A 51 14.82 3.42 -3.00
C ILE A 51 15.18 4.88 -3.19
N GLN A 52 14.74 5.74 -2.28
CA GLN A 52 15.17 7.14 -2.29
C GLN A 52 16.64 7.22 -1.85
N VAL A 53 17.49 7.73 -2.75
CA VAL A 53 18.93 7.88 -2.52
C VAL A 53 19.37 9.33 -2.36
N GLY A 54 18.53 10.28 -2.81
CA GLY A 54 18.85 11.69 -2.70
C GLY A 54 17.63 12.60 -2.74
N TYR A 55 17.84 13.81 -2.26
CA TYR A 55 16.87 14.90 -2.30
C TYR A 55 17.59 16.21 -2.62
N TYR A 56 17.01 17.01 -3.49
CA TYR A 56 17.49 18.35 -3.82
C TYR A 56 16.36 19.36 -3.63
N ASP A 57 16.76 20.55 -3.20
CA ASP A 57 15.86 21.66 -2.89
C ASP A 57 16.52 22.96 -3.34
N SER A 58 15.78 23.80 -4.05
CA SER A 58 16.27 25.07 -4.59
C SER A 58 16.66 26.08 -3.52
N LYS A 59 16.14 25.98 -2.28
CA LYS A 59 16.54 26.87 -1.16
C LYS A 59 17.90 26.50 -0.61
N VAL A 60 18.17 25.19 -0.50
CA VAL A 60 19.44 24.66 0.00
C VAL A 60 20.51 24.63 -1.10
N ASN A 61 20.08 24.42 -2.35
CA ASN A 61 20.94 24.32 -3.56
C ASN A 61 22.02 23.22 -3.44
N GLN A 62 21.69 22.13 -2.77
CA GLN A 62 22.61 21.02 -2.47
C GLN A 62 21.85 19.71 -2.56
N VAL A 63 22.52 18.66 -3.03
CA VAL A 63 21.94 17.31 -3.01
C VAL A 63 22.21 16.67 -1.65
N MET A 64 21.14 16.43 -0.91
CA MET A 64 21.17 15.75 0.38
C MET A 64 20.97 14.25 0.17
N ARG A 65 21.83 13.43 0.77
CA ARG A 65 21.66 11.98 0.78
C ARG A 65 20.55 11.59 1.73
N THR A 66 19.68 10.69 1.29
CA THR A 66 18.71 10.03 2.16
C THR A 66 19.34 8.73 2.63
N SER A 67 19.93 8.70 3.83
CA SER A 67 20.40 7.45 4.44
C SER A 67 19.28 6.82 5.23
N THR A 68 19.00 5.54 4.97
CA THR A 68 18.13 4.71 5.82
C THR A 68 18.88 4.08 7.01
N ALA A 69 20.21 4.20 7.02
CA ALA A 69 21.06 3.77 8.11
C ALA A 69 21.55 5.01 8.90
N SER A 70 21.56 4.91 10.20
CA SER A 70 21.82 5.86 11.27
C SER A 70 23.02 6.84 11.15
N ASP A 71 23.56 7.04 9.97
CA ASP A 71 24.64 7.99 9.75
C ASP A 71 24.12 9.31 9.16
N HIS A 72 24.39 10.35 9.91
CA HIS A 72 24.16 11.76 9.65
C HIS A 72 24.17 12.14 8.16
N LYS A 73 23.36 13.15 7.80
CA LYS A 73 23.30 13.88 6.53
C LYS A 73 24.68 14.00 5.86
N ALA A 74 25.20 12.89 5.32
CA ALA A 74 26.44 12.92 4.60
C ALA A 74 26.17 13.59 3.26
N GLU A 75 26.80 14.72 3.04
CA GLU A 75 26.84 15.41 1.76
C GLU A 75 27.25 14.41 0.67
N LEU A 76 26.43 14.30 -0.35
CA LEU A 76 26.75 13.46 -1.50
C LEU A 76 27.85 14.19 -2.30
N ASN A 77 29.10 13.83 -2.08
CA ASN A 77 30.22 14.43 -2.80
C ASN A 77 30.30 13.87 -4.24
N LEU A 78 29.27 14.17 -5.04
CA LEU A 78 29.19 13.86 -6.47
C LEU A 78 29.87 14.95 -7.33
N GLY A 79 30.52 15.93 -6.71
CA GLY A 79 31.03 17.11 -7.40
C GLY A 79 29.91 18.08 -7.81
N GLN A 80 30.21 19.04 -8.67
CA GLN A 80 29.28 20.07 -9.13
C GLN A 80 28.39 19.61 -10.31
N GLU A 81 28.75 18.54 -11.01
CA GLU A 81 28.05 18.08 -12.23
C GLU A 81 26.57 17.76 -11.97
N PRO A 82 26.18 16.98 -10.91
CA PRO A 82 24.78 16.73 -10.61
C PRO A 82 23.98 17.98 -10.26
N VAL A 83 24.55 18.91 -9.51
CA VAL A 83 23.90 20.18 -9.17
C VAL A 83 23.61 21.00 -10.42
N ASN A 84 24.54 21.00 -11.39
CA ASN A 84 24.36 21.69 -12.67
C ASN A 84 23.21 21.07 -13.47
N VAL A 85 23.16 19.73 -13.56
CA VAL A 85 22.06 19.02 -14.26
C VAL A 85 20.70 19.31 -13.60
N LEU A 86 20.63 19.32 -12.25
CA LEU A 86 19.40 19.68 -11.54
C LEU A 86 18.98 21.13 -11.78
N ARG A 87 19.94 22.03 -11.87
CA ARG A 87 19.69 23.44 -12.22
C ARG A 87 19.20 23.60 -13.65
N ASP A 88 19.68 22.79 -14.59
CA ASP A 88 19.20 22.76 -15.97
C ASP A 88 17.76 22.24 -16.03
N ILE A 89 17.43 21.19 -15.28
CA ILE A 89 16.05 20.70 -15.15
C ILE A 89 15.15 21.83 -14.62
N TYR A 90 15.53 22.50 -13.55
CA TYR A 90 14.80 23.63 -12.98
C TYR A 90 14.56 24.74 -14.02
N SER A 91 15.64 25.19 -14.70
CA SER A 91 15.55 26.21 -15.74
C SER A 91 14.62 25.81 -16.88
N SER A 92 14.68 24.56 -17.31
CA SER A 92 13.83 24.04 -18.38
C SER A 92 12.35 23.98 -17.97
N MET A 93 12.05 23.55 -16.73
CA MET A 93 10.68 23.51 -16.21
C MET A 93 10.10 24.92 -16.04
N ARG A 94 10.91 25.87 -15.57
CA ARG A 94 10.53 27.29 -15.46
C ARG A 94 10.18 27.89 -16.83
N LYS A 95 11.07 27.69 -17.85
CA LYS A 95 10.82 28.14 -19.22
C LYS A 95 9.54 27.53 -19.77
N ARG A 96 9.31 26.24 -19.51
CA ARG A 96 8.12 25.52 -19.95
C ARG A 96 6.84 26.11 -19.34
N LEU A 97 6.82 26.36 -18.02
CA LEU A 97 5.66 26.98 -17.38
C LEU A 97 5.34 28.36 -17.99
N ASN A 98 6.35 29.16 -18.29
CA ASN A 98 6.14 30.45 -18.93
C ASN A 98 5.50 30.31 -20.30
N LEU A 99 5.91 29.31 -21.09
CA LEU A 99 5.28 29.00 -22.38
C LEU A 99 3.82 28.55 -22.21
N VAL A 100 3.55 27.68 -21.22
CA VAL A 100 2.17 27.23 -20.90
C VAL A 100 1.29 28.41 -20.49
N LYS A 101 1.77 29.26 -19.58
CA LYS A 101 1.05 30.45 -19.14
C LYS A 101 0.70 31.38 -20.32
N HIS A 102 1.68 31.67 -21.17
CA HIS A 102 1.48 32.54 -22.33
C HIS A 102 0.50 31.91 -23.35
N ARG A 103 0.67 30.61 -23.65
CA ARG A 103 -0.14 29.94 -24.67
C ARG A 103 -1.62 29.76 -24.27
N PHE A 104 -1.87 29.41 -23.01
CA PHE A 104 -3.22 29.16 -22.50
C PHE A 104 -3.83 30.36 -21.77
N ASN A 105 -3.19 31.52 -21.85
CA ASN A 105 -3.62 32.76 -21.18
C ASN A 105 -4.01 32.53 -19.71
N LEU A 106 -3.21 31.69 -19.03
CA LEU A 106 -3.48 31.36 -17.62
C LEU A 106 -3.20 32.58 -16.75
N THR A 107 -4.21 33.04 -16.05
CA THR A 107 -4.08 34.08 -15.04
C THR A 107 -3.23 33.63 -13.88
N ILE A 108 -2.56 34.58 -13.22
CA ILE A 108 -1.60 34.30 -12.13
C ILE A 108 -2.32 33.77 -10.86
N ASP A 109 -3.62 33.79 -10.82
CA ASP A 109 -4.46 33.53 -9.65
C ASP A 109 -4.64 32.02 -9.38
N GLY A 110 -3.57 31.29 -9.15
CA GLY A 110 -3.65 29.88 -8.77
C GLY A 110 -2.28 29.23 -8.57
N VAL A 111 -2.27 28.12 -7.82
CA VAL A 111 -1.09 27.28 -7.67
C VAL A 111 -0.87 26.48 -8.95
N HIS A 112 0.24 26.72 -9.64
CA HIS A 112 0.64 25.95 -10.81
C HIS A 112 1.71 24.95 -10.43
N VAL A 113 1.46 23.67 -10.70
CA VAL A 113 2.39 22.58 -10.43
C VAL A 113 2.89 22.01 -11.75
N GLN A 114 4.19 22.06 -11.97
CA GLN A 114 4.86 21.32 -13.04
C GLN A 114 5.60 20.14 -12.43
N GLN A 115 5.44 18.96 -13.01
CA GLN A 115 6.11 17.75 -12.59
C GLN A 115 6.92 17.16 -13.75
N ARG A 116 8.06 16.58 -13.44
CA ARG A 116 8.89 15.85 -14.39
C ARG A 116 9.41 14.57 -13.76
N VAL A 117 9.26 13.48 -14.47
CA VAL A 117 10.01 12.26 -14.24
C VAL A 117 11.07 12.16 -15.32
N THR A 118 12.34 12.07 -14.95
CA THR A 118 13.43 11.87 -15.91
C THR A 118 14.49 10.96 -15.33
N GLY A 119 15.12 10.15 -16.17
CA GLY A 119 16.12 9.21 -15.71
C GLY A 119 16.45 8.15 -16.75
N CYS A 120 17.22 7.17 -16.33
CA CYS A 120 17.72 6.09 -17.20
C CYS A 120 17.61 4.73 -16.51
N GLU A 121 17.67 3.69 -17.34
CA GLU A 121 17.82 2.29 -16.92
C GLU A 121 19.08 1.69 -17.54
N VAL A 122 19.69 0.78 -16.80
CA VAL A 122 20.76 -0.09 -17.28
C VAL A 122 20.36 -1.55 -17.14
N LEU A 123 20.90 -2.39 -18.00
CA LEU A 123 20.81 -3.85 -17.89
C LEU A 123 21.72 -4.36 -16.77
N GLU A 124 21.58 -5.61 -16.41
CA GLU A 124 22.38 -6.27 -15.35
C GLU A 124 23.89 -6.24 -15.65
N ASP A 125 24.27 -6.22 -16.93
CA ASP A 125 25.66 -6.07 -17.40
C ASP A 125 26.16 -4.63 -17.39
N GLY A 126 25.34 -3.67 -16.96
CA GLY A 126 25.65 -2.24 -16.90
C GLY A 126 25.45 -1.48 -18.21
N GLN A 127 25.01 -2.15 -19.30
CA GLN A 127 24.73 -1.49 -20.58
C GLN A 127 23.49 -0.60 -20.47
N PRO A 128 23.48 0.58 -21.11
CA PRO A 128 22.30 1.45 -21.15
C PRO A 128 21.11 0.74 -21.80
N ALA A 129 19.93 0.82 -21.19
CA ALA A 129 18.70 0.25 -21.72
C ALA A 129 17.74 1.31 -22.22
N LEU A 130 17.59 2.41 -21.50
CA LEU A 130 16.77 3.54 -21.90
C LEU A 130 17.15 4.82 -21.15
N ILE A 131 16.76 5.96 -21.72
CA ILE A 131 16.62 7.23 -21.03
C ILE A 131 15.30 7.87 -21.43
N MET A 132 14.61 8.50 -20.49
CA MET A 132 13.36 9.20 -20.76
C MET A 132 13.17 10.44 -19.90
N PHE A 133 12.28 11.33 -20.37
CA PHE A 133 11.56 12.23 -19.50
C PHE A 133 10.05 12.16 -19.80
N ARG A 134 9.25 12.52 -18.81
CA ARG A 134 7.81 12.70 -18.90
C ARG A 134 7.42 13.92 -18.08
N ASP A 135 6.73 14.85 -18.73
CA ASP A 135 6.27 16.09 -18.11
C ASP A 135 4.76 16.05 -17.83
N GLY A 136 4.39 16.61 -16.70
CA GLY A 136 3.01 16.85 -16.31
C GLY A 136 2.78 18.28 -15.88
N SER A 137 1.56 18.76 -16.07
CA SER A 137 1.10 20.08 -15.66
C SER A 137 -0.20 19.96 -14.90
N ASN A 138 -0.25 20.45 -13.67
CA ASN A 138 -1.42 20.39 -12.79
C ASN A 138 -2.02 18.97 -12.67
N GLY A 139 -1.17 17.96 -12.53
CA GLY A 139 -1.56 16.56 -12.38
C GLY A 139 -1.97 15.85 -13.68
N GLN A 140 -1.87 16.50 -14.83
CA GLN A 140 -2.16 15.92 -16.13
C GLN A 140 -0.87 15.76 -16.95
N ASP A 141 -0.77 14.64 -17.68
CA ASP A 141 0.34 14.42 -18.60
C ASP A 141 0.39 15.51 -19.66
N ALA A 142 1.57 15.92 -20.09
CA ALA A 142 1.80 16.89 -21.13
C ALA A 142 2.48 16.24 -22.33
N ASP A 143 3.75 15.89 -22.20
CA ASP A 143 4.52 15.18 -23.22
C ASP A 143 5.63 14.33 -22.60
N SER A 144 6.19 13.45 -23.44
CA SER A 144 7.31 12.60 -23.05
C SER A 144 8.23 12.33 -24.23
N LEU A 145 9.51 12.12 -23.92
CA LEU A 145 10.51 11.59 -24.84
C LEU A 145 11.12 10.33 -24.21
N LEU A 146 11.20 9.28 -25.00
CA LEU A 146 11.86 8.04 -24.63
C LEU A 146 12.87 7.65 -25.70
N TYR A 147 14.07 7.26 -25.28
CA TYR A 147 15.10 6.65 -26.11
C TYR A 147 15.48 5.29 -25.55
N ASN A 148 15.27 4.24 -26.33
CA ASN A 148 15.53 2.85 -25.94
C ASN A 148 16.79 2.27 -26.58
N MET A 149 17.80 3.08 -26.85
CA MET A 149 19.07 2.78 -27.53
C MET A 149 18.93 2.58 -29.05
N THR A 150 17.74 2.41 -29.58
CA THR A 150 17.49 2.22 -31.02
C THR A 150 16.60 3.31 -31.61
N HIS A 151 15.56 3.71 -30.88
CA HIS A 151 14.52 4.62 -31.37
C HIS A 151 14.21 5.70 -30.35
N PHE A 152 13.97 6.92 -30.85
CA PHE A 152 13.37 8.00 -30.11
C PHE A 152 11.86 8.03 -30.33
N THR A 153 11.10 7.98 -29.25
CA THR A 153 9.66 8.13 -29.26
C THR A 153 9.28 9.41 -28.54
N TYR A 154 8.59 10.31 -29.24
CA TYR A 154 8.02 11.53 -28.66
C TYR A 154 6.51 11.39 -28.64
N ALA A 155 5.91 11.44 -27.47
CA ALA A 155 4.47 11.38 -27.27
C ALA A 155 3.96 12.69 -26.64
N VAL A 156 2.80 13.15 -27.11
CA VAL A 156 2.12 14.36 -26.64
C VAL A 156 0.68 14.00 -26.33
N ARG A 157 0.17 14.51 -25.22
CA ARG A 157 -1.23 14.34 -24.84
C ARG A 157 -2.14 15.00 -25.90
N GLU A 158 -3.25 14.36 -26.21
CA GLU A 158 -4.29 14.94 -27.05
C GLU A 158 -4.75 16.29 -26.48
N GLY A 159 -4.90 17.29 -27.35
CA GLY A 159 -5.24 18.67 -26.96
C GLY A 159 -4.10 19.48 -26.32
N TRP A 160 -2.88 18.93 -26.23
CA TRP A 160 -1.71 19.68 -25.79
C TRP A 160 -1.09 20.44 -26.96
N GLU A 161 -1.29 21.75 -27.03
CA GLU A 161 -0.89 22.57 -28.19
C GLU A 161 0.61 22.91 -28.23
N ILE A 162 1.35 22.72 -27.13
CA ILE A 162 2.77 23.01 -27.09
C ILE A 162 3.54 21.80 -27.61
N GLN A 163 3.65 21.71 -28.92
CA GLN A 163 4.39 20.65 -29.59
C GLN A 163 5.81 21.12 -29.95
N TRP A 164 6.70 20.18 -30.07
CA TRP A 164 8.06 20.45 -30.53
C TRP A 164 8.13 20.36 -32.06
N ASP A 165 8.78 21.34 -32.64
CA ASP A 165 9.17 21.27 -34.04
C ASP A 165 10.30 20.24 -34.26
N ALA A 166 10.61 19.95 -35.52
CA ALA A 166 11.61 18.97 -35.91
C ALA A 166 13.01 19.32 -35.40
N LEU A 167 13.40 20.60 -35.41
CA LEU A 167 14.71 21.07 -34.96
C LEU A 167 14.87 20.88 -33.47
N LYS A 168 13.84 21.23 -32.73
CA LYS A 168 13.81 21.05 -31.27
C LYS A 168 13.87 19.57 -30.88
N LYS A 169 13.10 18.68 -31.57
CA LYS A 169 13.18 17.24 -31.38
C LYS A 169 14.59 16.69 -31.60
N THR A 170 15.22 17.05 -32.72
CA THR A 170 16.59 16.63 -33.04
C THR A 170 17.60 17.13 -32.02
N SER A 171 17.50 18.39 -31.60
CA SER A 171 18.38 18.97 -30.59
C SER A 171 18.27 18.23 -29.24
N PHE A 172 17.05 17.91 -28.83
CA PHE A 172 16.84 17.14 -27.61
C PHE A 172 17.33 15.69 -27.72
N GLN A 173 17.14 15.04 -28.89
CA GLN A 173 17.68 13.70 -29.13
C GLN A 173 19.20 13.68 -28.94
N MET A 174 19.92 14.64 -29.54
CA MET A 174 21.38 14.75 -29.38
C MET A 174 21.78 15.01 -27.93
N LEU A 175 21.08 15.91 -27.25
CA LEU A 175 21.34 16.24 -25.83
C LEU A 175 21.14 15.03 -24.92
N TYR A 176 20.04 14.29 -25.14
CA TYR A 176 19.73 13.11 -24.34
C TYR A 176 20.68 11.95 -24.58
N SER A 177 21.03 11.65 -25.84
CA SER A 177 21.93 10.54 -26.14
C SER A 177 23.38 10.81 -25.76
N ASN A 178 23.88 12.04 -25.97
CA ASN A 178 25.31 12.33 -25.87
C ASN A 178 25.73 12.94 -24.53
N ILE A 179 24.80 13.55 -23.79
CA ILE A 179 25.12 14.24 -22.52
C ILE A 179 24.38 13.60 -21.36
N TYR A 180 23.05 13.60 -21.38
CA TYR A 180 22.29 13.14 -20.21
C TYR A 180 22.36 11.63 -20.00
N LEU A 181 22.35 10.81 -21.04
CA LEU A 181 22.45 9.36 -20.88
C LEU A 181 23.79 8.93 -20.27
N PRO A 182 24.96 9.33 -20.78
CA PRO A 182 26.25 8.99 -20.14
C PRO A 182 26.35 9.48 -18.71
N PHE A 183 25.86 10.71 -18.43
CA PHE A 183 25.81 11.24 -17.08
C PHE A 183 24.94 10.41 -16.16
N CYS A 184 23.70 10.09 -16.60
CA CYS A 184 22.75 9.31 -15.82
C CYS A 184 23.28 7.91 -15.52
N VAL A 185 23.86 7.23 -16.50
CA VAL A 185 24.43 5.89 -16.33
C VAL A 185 25.58 5.89 -15.34
N ARG A 186 26.52 6.84 -15.42
CA ARG A 186 27.62 6.96 -14.44
C ARG A 186 27.10 7.20 -13.04
N THR A 187 26.11 8.10 -12.90
CA THR A 187 25.50 8.40 -11.60
C THR A 187 24.74 7.21 -11.04
N LEU A 188 24.00 6.48 -11.88
CA LEU A 188 23.30 5.26 -11.51
C LEU A 188 24.29 4.20 -10.99
N GLN A 189 25.36 3.92 -11.75
CA GLN A 189 26.38 2.95 -11.36
C GLN A 189 27.04 3.34 -10.01
N HIS A 190 27.34 4.62 -9.83
CA HIS A 190 27.88 5.11 -8.56
C HIS A 190 26.94 4.85 -7.37
N PHE A 191 25.63 5.14 -7.51
CA PHE A 191 24.65 4.84 -6.46
C PHE A 191 24.49 3.35 -6.26
N LEU A 192 24.48 2.56 -7.35
CA LEU A 192 24.31 1.10 -7.29
C LEU A 192 25.44 0.43 -6.51
N GLU A 193 26.69 0.86 -6.71
CA GLU A 193 27.83 0.35 -5.93
C GLU A 193 27.70 0.65 -4.43
N ARG A 194 27.26 1.86 -4.10
CA ARG A 194 27.14 2.30 -2.70
C ARG A 194 25.96 1.69 -1.97
N GLU A 195 24.82 1.56 -2.63
CA GLU A 195 23.56 1.08 -2.06
C GLU A 195 23.26 -0.39 -2.42
N LYS A 196 24.26 -1.13 -2.93
CA LYS A 196 24.15 -2.52 -3.38
C LYS A 196 23.44 -3.41 -2.35
N HIS A 197 23.78 -3.26 -1.07
CA HIS A 197 23.20 -4.04 0.02
C HIS A 197 21.69 -3.82 0.20
N LEU A 198 21.17 -2.66 -0.17
CA LEU A 198 19.74 -2.35 -0.13
C LEU A 198 19.02 -2.78 -1.40
N VAL A 199 19.63 -2.50 -2.56
CA VAL A 199 19.03 -2.75 -3.88
C VAL A 199 18.97 -4.24 -4.19
N MET A 200 20.04 -4.99 -3.86
CA MET A 200 20.16 -6.42 -4.16
C MET A 200 19.53 -7.33 -3.09
N ARG A 201 18.96 -6.77 -2.03
CA ARG A 201 18.31 -7.58 -1.01
C ARG A 201 17.14 -8.37 -1.58
N ARG A 202 16.89 -9.55 -1.04
CA ARG A 202 15.79 -10.42 -1.44
C ARG A 202 15.00 -10.83 -0.20
N VAL A 203 13.74 -10.41 -0.10
CA VAL A 203 12.88 -10.72 1.04
C VAL A 203 11.66 -11.49 0.53
N LYS A 204 11.43 -12.68 1.10
CA LYS A 204 10.34 -13.58 0.69
C LYS A 204 8.98 -13.01 1.08
N PRO A 205 7.98 -13.05 0.17
CA PRO A 205 6.62 -12.64 0.48
C PRO A 205 5.98 -13.51 1.55
N ARG A 206 5.11 -12.90 2.35
CA ARG A 206 4.17 -13.59 3.23
C ARG A 206 2.80 -13.55 2.59
N LEU A 207 2.16 -14.71 2.43
CA LEU A 207 0.82 -14.81 1.89
C LEU A 207 -0.20 -15.06 3.01
N ARG A 208 -1.37 -14.43 2.89
CA ARG A 208 -2.54 -14.75 3.73
C ARG A 208 -3.83 -14.48 2.98
N PHE A 209 -4.87 -15.25 3.28
CA PHE A 209 -6.22 -14.92 2.91
C PHE A 209 -6.89 -14.05 3.98
N ILE A 210 -7.63 -13.04 3.52
CA ILE A 210 -8.50 -12.20 4.34
C ILE A 210 -9.90 -12.37 3.79
N THR A 211 -10.82 -12.85 4.62
CA THR A 211 -12.22 -13.06 4.23
C THR A 211 -13.13 -12.09 4.95
N ARG A 212 -14.00 -11.43 4.20
CA ARG A 212 -15.05 -10.57 4.74
C ARG A 212 -16.40 -11.05 4.21
N GLN A 213 -17.36 -11.30 5.09
CA GLN A 213 -18.73 -11.57 4.70
C GLN A 213 -19.37 -10.26 4.16
N VAL A 214 -20.07 -10.40 3.04
CA VAL A 214 -20.78 -9.31 2.38
C VAL A 214 -22.18 -9.81 1.99
N VAL A 215 -23.07 -8.88 1.65
CA VAL A 215 -24.41 -9.26 1.16
C VAL A 215 -24.26 -10.07 -0.14
N GLY A 216 -24.83 -11.27 -0.17
CA GLY A 216 -24.80 -12.17 -1.32
C GLY A 216 -23.55 -13.04 -1.44
N GLY A 217 -22.67 -13.11 -0.39
CA GLY A 217 -21.51 -13.99 -0.42
C GLY A 217 -20.35 -13.56 0.46
N ALA A 218 -19.13 -13.75 -0.01
CA ALA A 218 -17.90 -13.40 0.68
C ALA A 218 -16.92 -12.70 -0.25
N GLN A 219 -16.25 -11.68 0.28
CA GLN A 219 -15.09 -11.08 -0.32
C GLN A 219 -13.85 -11.81 0.18
N VAL A 220 -13.12 -12.45 -0.73
CA VAL A 220 -11.91 -13.23 -0.43
C VAL A 220 -10.71 -12.51 -1.04
N THR A 221 -9.79 -12.08 -0.20
CA THR A 221 -8.60 -11.33 -0.62
C THR A 221 -7.34 -12.13 -0.32
N CYS A 222 -6.55 -12.43 -1.34
CA CYS A 222 -5.18 -12.85 -1.15
C CYS A 222 -4.30 -11.61 -0.98
N LEU A 223 -3.61 -11.52 0.14
CA LEU A 223 -2.63 -10.49 0.46
C LEU A 223 -1.23 -11.11 0.45
N ALA A 224 -0.36 -10.59 -0.42
CA ALA A 224 1.09 -10.76 -0.33
C ALA A 224 1.68 -9.52 0.34
N THR A 225 2.52 -9.69 1.35
CA THR A 225 3.15 -8.60 2.11
C THR A 225 4.60 -8.91 2.44
N ASP A 226 5.36 -7.87 2.82
CA ASP A 226 6.73 -7.95 3.30
C ASP A 226 7.73 -8.52 2.28
N PHE A 227 7.54 -8.27 1.00
CA PHE A 227 8.45 -8.75 -0.04
C PHE A 227 9.31 -7.63 -0.62
N TYR A 228 10.49 -8.01 -1.13
CA TYR A 228 11.41 -7.16 -1.90
C TYR A 228 12.24 -8.03 -2.84
N PRO A 229 12.46 -7.64 -4.11
CA PRO A 229 12.05 -6.39 -4.77
C PRO A 229 10.54 -6.32 -5.08
N ARG A 230 10.14 -5.18 -5.69
CA ARG A 230 8.74 -4.82 -5.93
C ARG A 230 7.99 -5.75 -6.88
N HIS A 231 8.69 -6.34 -7.85
CA HIS A 231 8.07 -7.21 -8.86
C HIS A 231 7.63 -8.54 -8.25
N ILE A 232 6.35 -8.83 -8.34
CA ILE A 232 5.73 -10.07 -7.90
C ILE A 232 4.60 -10.46 -8.85
N ASN A 233 4.48 -11.73 -9.17
CA ASN A 233 3.31 -12.25 -9.86
C ASN A 233 2.44 -13.00 -8.84
N LEU A 234 1.21 -12.51 -8.64
CA LEU A 234 0.24 -13.09 -7.73
C LEU A 234 -0.94 -13.62 -8.54
N SER A 235 -1.30 -14.90 -8.35
CA SER A 235 -2.37 -15.56 -9.08
C SER A 235 -3.38 -16.18 -8.12
N LEU A 236 -4.67 -16.12 -8.48
CA LEU A 236 -5.74 -16.85 -7.80
C LEU A 236 -6.21 -17.99 -8.69
N LEU A 237 -6.31 -19.17 -8.11
CA LEU A 237 -6.80 -20.39 -8.76
C LEU A 237 -8.06 -20.87 -8.06
N ARG A 238 -9.00 -21.41 -8.83
CA ARG A 238 -10.21 -22.13 -8.37
C ARG A 238 -10.07 -23.59 -8.81
N ASP A 239 -9.96 -24.51 -7.88
CA ASP A 239 -9.74 -25.95 -8.13
C ASP A 239 -8.54 -26.23 -9.07
N GLY A 240 -7.47 -25.44 -8.92
CA GLY A 240 -6.24 -25.55 -9.71
C GLY A 240 -6.27 -24.84 -11.06
N GLN A 241 -7.37 -24.23 -11.46
CA GLN A 241 -7.50 -23.44 -12.69
C GLN A 241 -7.44 -21.95 -12.38
N PRO A 242 -6.78 -21.12 -13.21
CA PRO A 242 -6.78 -19.67 -13.04
C PRO A 242 -8.22 -19.11 -13.00
N VAL A 243 -8.49 -18.22 -12.05
CA VAL A 243 -9.74 -17.45 -12.03
C VAL A 243 -9.68 -16.37 -13.11
N ASP A 244 -10.80 -16.15 -13.79
CA ASP A 244 -10.91 -15.13 -14.83
C ASP A 244 -10.51 -13.75 -14.28
N GLU A 245 -9.72 -12.99 -15.04
CA GLU A 245 -9.26 -11.66 -14.63
C GLU A 245 -10.42 -10.68 -14.44
N GLY A 246 -11.53 -10.85 -15.15
CA GLY A 246 -12.75 -10.07 -14.99
C GLY A 246 -13.44 -10.27 -13.63
N GLU A 247 -13.24 -11.42 -12.98
CA GLU A 247 -13.77 -11.73 -11.65
C GLU A 247 -12.86 -11.19 -10.52
N VAL A 248 -11.59 -10.91 -10.82
CA VAL A 248 -10.56 -10.56 -9.84
C VAL A 248 -10.26 -9.06 -9.86
N ARG A 249 -10.45 -8.40 -8.72
CA ARG A 249 -9.95 -7.04 -8.54
C ARG A 249 -8.47 -7.08 -8.16
N VAL A 250 -7.62 -6.56 -9.04
CA VAL A 250 -6.17 -6.46 -8.83
C VAL A 250 -5.83 -5.12 -8.22
N GLY A 251 -5.19 -5.12 -7.05
CA GLY A 251 -4.63 -3.92 -6.43
C GLY A 251 -3.23 -3.61 -6.97
N SER A 252 -2.84 -2.35 -6.92
CA SER A 252 -1.46 -1.94 -7.21
C SER A 252 -0.51 -2.46 -6.13
N VAL A 253 0.76 -2.64 -6.50
CA VAL A 253 1.83 -2.88 -5.52
C VAL A 253 2.06 -1.59 -4.75
N LEU A 254 1.92 -1.66 -3.44
CA LEU A 254 2.03 -0.52 -2.53
C LEU A 254 3.21 -0.70 -1.57
N PRO A 255 3.85 0.39 -1.14
CA PRO A 255 4.85 0.33 -0.07
C PRO A 255 4.21 -0.07 1.26
N ASN A 256 4.95 -0.85 2.05
CA ASN A 256 4.50 -1.39 3.35
C ASN A 256 5.02 -0.57 4.55
N GLY A 257 5.65 0.57 4.32
CA GLY A 257 6.19 1.47 5.36
C GLY A 257 7.53 1.04 5.97
N ASN A 258 7.93 -0.21 5.81
CA ASN A 258 9.19 -0.79 6.32
C ASN A 258 10.24 -1.01 5.21
N GLY A 259 10.08 -0.33 4.06
CA GLY A 259 10.90 -0.50 2.87
C GLY A 259 10.62 -1.79 2.09
N LEU A 260 9.54 -2.47 2.40
CA LEU A 260 9.03 -3.66 1.70
C LEU A 260 7.71 -3.32 1.01
N TYR A 261 7.15 -4.28 0.28
CA TYR A 261 5.94 -4.07 -0.53
C TYR A 261 4.80 -4.99 -0.13
N GLN A 262 3.60 -4.60 -0.55
CA GLN A 262 2.38 -5.40 -0.45
C GLN A 262 1.54 -5.27 -1.72
N VAL A 263 0.80 -6.33 -2.02
CA VAL A 263 -0.17 -6.37 -3.12
C VAL A 263 -1.35 -7.26 -2.75
N ARG A 264 -2.52 -6.95 -3.32
CA ARG A 264 -3.77 -7.67 -3.05
C ARG A 264 -4.45 -8.09 -4.35
N LYS A 265 -4.97 -9.31 -4.38
CA LYS A 265 -5.95 -9.75 -5.36
C LYS A 265 -7.23 -10.15 -4.63
N THR A 266 -8.36 -9.61 -5.03
CA THR A 266 -9.65 -9.78 -4.35
C THR A 266 -10.65 -10.40 -5.30
N LEU A 267 -11.31 -11.47 -4.85
CA LEU A 267 -12.39 -12.18 -5.54
C LEU A 267 -13.69 -12.04 -4.75
N MET A 268 -14.80 -11.86 -5.45
CA MET A 268 -16.13 -11.93 -4.87
C MET A 268 -16.70 -13.33 -5.12
N VAL A 269 -16.94 -14.07 -4.03
CA VAL A 269 -17.48 -15.45 -4.09
C VAL A 269 -18.94 -15.40 -3.67
N GLY A 270 -19.85 -15.69 -4.61
CA GLY A 270 -21.29 -15.69 -4.35
C GLY A 270 -21.75 -16.84 -3.45
N GLU A 271 -22.92 -16.70 -2.82
CA GLU A 271 -23.46 -17.74 -1.90
C GLU A 271 -23.55 -19.13 -2.52
N LYS A 272 -24.00 -19.23 -3.77
CA LYS A 272 -24.08 -20.52 -4.48
C LYS A 272 -22.70 -21.16 -4.67
N GLU A 273 -21.70 -20.36 -4.86
CA GLU A 273 -20.32 -20.79 -5.05
C GLU A 273 -19.65 -21.18 -3.72
N LEU A 274 -19.95 -20.46 -2.64
CA LEU A 274 -19.54 -20.84 -1.28
C LEU A 274 -20.09 -22.25 -0.90
N GLN A 275 -21.32 -22.56 -1.31
CA GLN A 275 -21.93 -23.88 -1.07
C GLN A 275 -21.23 -25.00 -1.82
N ARG A 276 -20.65 -24.74 -3.00
CA ARG A 276 -19.89 -25.72 -3.79
C ARG A 276 -18.55 -26.09 -3.17
N LYS A 277 -18.08 -25.33 -2.17
CA LYS A 277 -16.84 -25.57 -1.40
C LYS A 277 -15.60 -25.74 -2.28
N HIS A 278 -15.49 -24.94 -3.34
CA HIS A 278 -14.29 -24.89 -4.17
C HIS A 278 -13.03 -24.65 -3.34
N ASN A 279 -11.91 -25.18 -3.80
CA ASN A 279 -10.62 -24.91 -3.22
C ASN A 279 -9.97 -23.74 -3.95
N TYR A 280 -9.79 -22.61 -3.26
CA TYR A 280 -9.12 -21.46 -3.80
C TYR A 280 -7.65 -21.48 -3.38
N THR A 281 -6.76 -21.30 -4.33
CA THR A 281 -5.31 -21.25 -4.10
C THR A 281 -4.79 -19.88 -4.50
N CYS A 282 -4.01 -19.27 -3.63
CA CYS A 282 -3.22 -18.11 -3.99
C CYS A 282 -1.78 -18.54 -4.19
N GLU A 283 -1.22 -18.21 -5.36
CA GLU A 283 0.16 -18.47 -5.72
C GLU A 283 0.94 -17.16 -5.91
N ALA A 284 2.15 -17.11 -5.38
CA ALA A 284 3.09 -16.03 -5.62
C ALA A 284 4.36 -16.56 -6.29
N PHE A 285 4.76 -15.89 -7.37
CA PHE A 285 6.09 -16.03 -7.99
C PHE A 285 6.88 -14.76 -7.68
N HIS A 286 8.05 -14.92 -7.12
CA HIS A 286 8.89 -13.80 -6.71
C HIS A 286 10.36 -14.17 -6.78
N LEU A 287 11.23 -13.22 -7.12
CA LEU A 287 12.67 -13.41 -7.29
C LEU A 287 13.39 -13.96 -6.04
N SER A 288 12.81 -13.74 -4.84
CA SER A 288 13.34 -14.26 -3.58
C SER A 288 12.98 -15.72 -3.30
N LEU A 289 12.15 -16.34 -4.13
CA LEU A 289 11.67 -17.70 -3.97
C LEU A 289 12.38 -18.61 -4.98
N ASP A 290 12.84 -19.75 -4.54
CA ASP A 290 13.38 -20.82 -5.42
C ASP A 290 12.26 -21.46 -6.24
N ASN A 291 11.03 -21.42 -5.71
CA ASN A 291 9.81 -21.91 -6.35
C ASN A 291 8.63 -21.00 -5.95
N ARG A 292 7.44 -21.33 -6.43
CA ARG A 292 6.21 -20.60 -6.07
C ARG A 292 5.82 -20.85 -4.62
N LEU A 293 5.27 -19.83 -3.97
CA LEU A 293 4.65 -19.92 -2.66
C LEU A 293 3.14 -20.07 -2.84
N ARG A 294 2.50 -21.00 -2.12
CA ARG A 294 1.08 -21.30 -2.22
C ARG A 294 0.41 -21.32 -0.86
N ILE A 295 -0.81 -20.79 -0.81
CA ILE A 295 -1.74 -20.97 0.30
C ILE A 295 -3.12 -21.33 -0.23
N ASN A 296 -3.87 -22.10 0.53
CA ASN A 296 -5.22 -22.54 0.16
C ASN A 296 -6.27 -21.90 1.08
N TRP A 297 -7.42 -21.62 0.51
CA TRP A 297 -8.60 -21.20 1.24
C TRP A 297 -9.82 -22.01 0.78
N ARG A 298 -10.60 -22.47 1.73
CA ARG A 298 -11.90 -23.10 1.50
C ARG A 298 -12.96 -22.37 2.28
N ALA A 299 -14.15 -22.25 1.71
CA ALA A 299 -15.28 -21.74 2.45
C ALA A 299 -15.57 -22.69 3.62
N GLU A 300 -15.35 -22.23 4.85
CA GLU A 300 -15.90 -22.91 6.01
C GLU A 300 -17.42 -22.82 5.89
N SER A 301 -18.12 -23.93 6.11
CA SER A 301 -19.58 -23.92 6.16
C SER A 301 -20.00 -23.12 7.39
N SER A 302 -20.13 -21.80 7.18
CA SER A 302 -20.54 -20.84 8.22
C SER A 302 -22.03 -20.98 8.51
N TYR A 303 -22.53 -22.22 8.65
CA TYR A 303 -23.80 -22.52 9.31
C TYR A 303 -23.53 -23.06 10.72
N SER A 304 -22.53 -22.53 11.38
CA SER A 304 -22.55 -22.48 12.83
C SER A 304 -23.11 -21.10 13.19
N HIS A 305 -24.44 -20.99 13.34
CA HIS A 305 -24.94 -20.11 14.37
C HIS A 305 -24.05 -20.37 15.59
N ARG A 306 -23.16 -19.48 15.90
CA ARG A 306 -22.73 -19.31 17.27
C ARG A 306 -23.97 -18.83 18.01
N VAL A 307 -24.91 -19.75 18.25
CA VAL A 307 -25.70 -19.68 19.45
C VAL A 307 -24.62 -19.64 20.52
N HIS A 308 -24.42 -18.48 21.13
CA HIS A 308 -23.71 -18.40 22.39
C HIS A 308 -24.54 -19.31 23.31
N SER A 309 -24.21 -20.60 23.34
CA SER A 309 -24.73 -21.50 24.35
C SER A 309 -24.23 -20.91 25.66
N ILE A 310 -25.12 -20.17 26.32
CA ILE A 310 -24.88 -19.70 27.67
C ILE A 310 -24.46 -20.96 28.40
N SER A 311 -23.22 -21.01 28.84
CA SER A 311 -22.69 -22.19 29.54
C SER A 311 -23.72 -22.64 30.57
N PRO A 312 -24.08 -23.93 30.69
CA PRO A 312 -25.04 -24.40 31.66
C PRO A 312 -24.67 -23.97 33.07
N LEU A 313 -23.38 -23.74 33.35
CA LEU A 313 -22.89 -23.15 34.57
C LEU A 313 -23.40 -21.72 34.85
N VAL A 314 -23.50 -20.88 33.80
CA VAL A 314 -24.05 -19.51 33.93
C VAL A 314 -25.54 -19.56 34.23
N VAL A 315 -26.31 -20.48 33.61
CA VAL A 315 -27.74 -20.67 33.92
C VAL A 315 -27.93 -21.15 35.32
N LEU A 316 -27.12 -22.11 35.78
CA LEU A 316 -27.16 -22.60 37.19
C LEU A 316 -26.80 -21.50 38.18
N MET A 317 -25.81 -20.69 37.90
CA MET A 317 -25.43 -19.57 38.77
C MET A 317 -26.54 -18.53 38.87
N LEU A 318 -27.19 -18.16 37.75
CA LEU A 318 -28.34 -17.26 37.77
C LEU A 318 -29.53 -17.83 38.53
N ALA A 319 -29.84 -19.13 38.37
CA ALA A 319 -30.88 -19.81 39.13
C ALA A 319 -30.57 -19.83 40.65
N ALA A 320 -29.32 -20.09 41.05
CA ALA A 320 -28.90 -20.09 42.44
C ALA A 320 -29.02 -18.68 43.06
N VAL A 321 -28.63 -17.63 42.34
CA VAL A 321 -28.79 -16.24 42.78
C VAL A 321 -30.28 -15.89 42.96
N LEU A 322 -31.11 -16.30 42.00
CA LEU A 322 -32.57 -16.07 42.09
C LEU A 322 -33.18 -16.74 43.31
N LEU A 323 -32.83 -18.01 43.58
CA LEU A 323 -33.25 -18.75 44.77
C LEU A 323 -32.79 -18.08 46.06
N LEU A 324 -31.52 -17.62 46.10
CA LEU A 324 -31.00 -16.92 47.23
C LEU A 324 -31.78 -15.62 47.51
N VAL A 325 -32.08 -14.85 46.48
CA VAL A 325 -32.89 -13.63 46.57
C VAL A 325 -34.32 -13.95 47.10
N LEU A 326 -34.93 -15.01 46.59
CA LEU A 326 -36.26 -15.44 47.09
C LEU A 326 -36.23 -15.89 48.57
N VAL A 327 -35.21 -16.66 48.95
CA VAL A 327 -35.04 -17.08 50.37
C VAL A 327 -34.82 -15.87 51.27
N LEU A 328 -33.98 -14.91 50.84
CA LEU A 328 -33.73 -13.68 51.62
C LEU A 328 -35.00 -12.82 51.73
N ARG A 329 -35.79 -12.71 50.64
CA ARG A 329 -37.08 -12.00 50.68
C ARG A 329 -38.08 -12.71 51.60
N ARG A 330 -38.18 -14.05 51.59
CA ARG A 330 -39.03 -14.83 52.55
C ARG A 330 -38.56 -14.64 53.99
N ARG A 331 -37.24 -14.64 54.25
CA ARG A 331 -36.69 -14.39 55.60
C ARG A 331 -36.99 -12.98 56.10
N ARG A 332 -36.92 -11.96 55.20
CA ARG A 332 -37.27 -10.58 55.53
C ARG A 332 -38.78 -10.44 55.87
N ARG A 333 -39.66 -11.08 55.08
CA ARG A 333 -41.11 -11.10 55.37
C ARG A 333 -41.39 -11.75 56.73
N ARG A 334 -40.84 -12.93 56.97
CA ARG A 334 -41.03 -13.61 58.30
C ARG A 334 -40.46 -12.79 59.44
N ARG A 335 -39.38 -12.06 59.28
CA ARG A 335 -38.86 -11.15 60.33
C ARG A 335 -39.80 -9.97 60.56
N LYS A 336 -40.41 -9.42 59.49
CA LYS A 336 -41.37 -8.35 59.59
C LYS A 336 -42.66 -8.81 60.29
N GLU A 337 -43.20 -9.95 59.89
CA GLU A 337 -44.36 -10.58 60.56
C GLU A 337 -44.11 -10.88 61.99
N ARG A 338 -42.90 -11.33 62.37
CA ARG A 338 -42.52 -11.59 63.75
C ARG A 338 -42.34 -10.29 64.60
N SER A 339 -41.89 -9.21 63.99
CA SER A 339 -41.79 -7.89 64.65
C SER A 339 -43.15 -7.24 64.78
N GLU A 340 -44.05 -7.41 63.85
CA GLU A 340 -45.45 -6.90 63.91
C GLU A 340 -46.26 -7.71 64.95
N GLY A 341 -46.08 -9.06 65.05
CA GLY A 341 -46.69 -9.90 66.04
C GLY A 341 -46.22 -9.58 67.45
N MET A 342 -44.92 -9.28 67.65
CA MET A 342 -44.37 -8.92 68.94
C MET A 342 -44.80 -7.51 69.41
N ALA A 343 -45.06 -6.58 68.46
CA ALA A 343 -45.60 -5.27 68.77
C ALA A 343 -47.08 -5.33 69.22
N THR A 344 -47.84 -6.28 68.62
CA THR A 344 -49.27 -6.48 69.00
C THR A 344 -49.40 -7.12 70.40
N GLU A 345 -48.51 -8.12 70.74
CA GLU A 345 -48.47 -8.76 72.01
C GLU A 345 -48.02 -7.77 73.16
N THR A 346 -47.12 -6.83 72.81
CA THR A 346 -46.71 -5.79 73.78
C THR A 346 -47.80 -4.75 74.01
N GLN A 347 -48.66 -4.45 73.05
CA GLN A 347 -49.82 -3.56 73.20
C GLN A 347 -50.96 -4.21 74.00
N GLU A 348 -51.17 -5.52 73.90
CA GLU A 348 -52.14 -6.27 74.69
C GLU A 348 -51.74 -6.34 76.14
N GLN A 349 -50.45 -6.55 76.48
CA GLN A 349 -49.95 -6.55 77.88
C GLN A 349 -49.96 -5.17 78.54
N VAL A 350 -49.82 -4.08 77.80
CA VAL A 350 -49.96 -2.71 78.33
C VAL A 350 -51.43 -2.35 78.62
N GLY A 351 -52.38 -2.83 77.73
CA GLY A 351 -53.82 -2.64 77.96
C GLY A 351 -54.38 -3.37 79.13
N GLU A 352 -53.85 -4.57 79.51
CA GLU A 352 -54.27 -5.29 80.77
C GLU A 352 -53.71 -4.71 82.01
N SER A 353 -52.58 -4.00 82.04
CA SER A 353 -52.01 -3.35 83.23
C SER A 353 -52.70 -2.02 83.61
N GLU A 354 -53.31 -1.31 82.64
CA GLU A 354 -54.08 -0.07 82.88
C GLU A 354 -55.50 -0.35 83.38
N GLN A 355 -56.04 -1.54 83.15
CA GLN A 355 -57.39 -1.89 83.64
C GLN A 355 -57.42 -2.47 85.05
N SER A 356 -56.25 -2.78 85.70
CA SER A 356 -56.16 -3.24 87.04
C SER A 356 -55.90 -2.14 88.07
N ASP A 357 -55.51 -0.94 87.72
CA ASP A 357 -55.25 0.19 88.63
C ASP A 357 -56.46 1.06 88.89
N ASP A 358 -57.55 0.96 88.17
CA ASP A 358 -58.79 1.75 88.36
C ASP A 358 -59.79 1.07 89.35
N LEU A 359 -59.42 -0.05 90.04
CA LEU A 359 -60.31 -0.79 90.96
C LEU A 359 -59.90 -0.71 92.42
N VAL A 360 -58.98 0.13 92.75
CA VAL A 360 -58.50 0.25 94.22
C VAL A 360 -58.59 1.68 94.76
N THR A 361 -59.46 2.57 94.23
CA THR A 361 -59.81 3.81 94.92
C THR A 361 -61.32 4.14 94.77
N SER A 362 -62.14 3.48 95.57
CA SER A 362 -63.42 4.01 96.07
C SER A 362 -63.87 3.32 97.32
#